data_f66c3cc0ca53d8f9ef20ea1028ba48ae
#
_entry.id   f66c3cc0ca53d8f9ef20ea1028ba48ae
#
_cell.length_a   1.000
_cell.length_b   1.000
_cell.length_c   1.000
_cell.angle_alpha   90.00
_cell.angle_beta   90.00
_cell.angle_gamma   90.00
#
_symmetry.space_group_name_H-M   'P 1'
#
loop_
_entity.id
_entity.type
_entity.pdbx_description
1 polymer ?
#
loop_
_entity_poly.entity_id
_entity_poly.type
_entity_poly.pdbx_seq_one_letter_code
_entity_poly.pdbx_strand_id
1 'polypeptide(L)'
;MKQRTFTNKLLCGFLLVGAVSLATPFQAFAEPSTTETSPSQKIKVTGVVEDAEGPVIGASVMEKGTNNGTVTDLDGNFTLMVSPGATLKISYVGSEPIEVKATEAPMKITLEQST
;
A
#
# COMPACT_ATOMS: atom_id res chain seq x y z
N MET A 1 -5.60 -30.49 20.66
CA MET A 1 -6.16 -30.20 20.81
C MET A 1 -7.04 -29.74 21.25
N LYS A 2 -7.31 -29.75 21.54
CA LYS A 2 -8.07 -29.48 21.88
C LYS A 2 -8.95 -28.73 22.19
N GLN A 3 -9.43 -28.45 22.29
CA GLN A 3 -10.23 -27.91 22.53
C GLN A 3 -11.00 -27.39 23.04
N ARG A 4 -11.30 -27.04 23.18
CA ARG A 4 -11.95 -26.58 23.64
C ARG A 4 -13.04 -26.27 23.92
N THR A 5 -13.28 -26.22 24.25
CA THR A 5 -14.38 -26.02 24.51
C THR A 5 -14.98 -25.23 25.30
N PHE A 6 -15.40 -24.89 25.36
CA PHE A 6 -16.10 -24.18 25.82
C PHE A 6 -17.21 -24.13 26.17
N THR A 7 -17.31 -24.19 26.44
CA THR A 7 -18.26 -24.12 26.70
C THR A 7 -19.01 -23.47 27.33
N ASN A 8 -19.25 -23.37 27.41
CA ASN A 8 -19.96 -22.84 27.78
C ASN A 8 -21.06 -22.76 28.17
N LYS A 9 -21.10 -22.93 28.45
CA LYS A 9 -22.03 -22.90 28.69
C LYS A 9 -22.71 -22.32 29.43
N LEU A 10 -22.66 -22.18 29.63
CA LEU A 10 -23.24 -21.74 30.16
C LEU A 10 -24.14 -21.15 30.38
N LEU A 11 -24.39 -21.00 30.38
CA LEU A 11 -25.22 -20.53 30.39
C LEU A 11 -26.20 -20.32 30.90
N CYS A 12 -26.18 -20.44 31.08
CA CYS A 12 -27.08 -20.40 31.36
C CYS A 12 -27.91 -19.78 32.04
N GLY A 13 -28.16 -19.65 32.18
CA GLY A 13 -29.01 -19.21 32.64
C GLY A 13 -29.47 -18.13 33.06
N PHE A 14 -29.81 -17.88 33.05
CA PHE A 14 -30.31 -17.01 33.30
C PHE A 14 -31.46 -16.59 33.32
N LEU A 15 -31.49 -16.62 33.52
CA LEU A 15 -32.51 -16.36 33.58
C LEU A 15 -33.09 -15.42 34.11
N LEU A 16 -33.37 -15.05 34.17
CA LEU A 16 -33.94 -14.42 34.51
C LEU A 16 -34.66 -13.65 34.52
N VAL A 17 -34.76 -13.39 34.57
CA VAL A 17 -35.35 -12.82 34.75
C VAL A 17 -35.91 -11.79 34.81
N GLY A 18 -36.17 -11.48 34.90
CA GLY A 18 -36.72 -10.41 35.28
C GLY A 18 -36.98 -9.35 34.49
N ALA A 19 -37.00 -9.41 33.86
CA ALA A 19 -37.40 -8.67 33.11
C ALA A 19 -38.08 -7.47 33.24
N VAL A 20 -37.52 -6.68 33.62
CA VAL A 20 -38.09 -5.53 33.48
C VAL A 20 -37.68 -4.86 32.40
N SER A 21 -38.26 -4.98 31.57
CA SER A 21 -37.94 -4.26 30.58
C SER A 21 -38.35 -2.94 30.64
N LEU A 22 -37.56 -2.24 30.99
CA LEU A 22 -37.70 -0.98 30.58
C LEU A 22 -37.10 -0.87 29.34
N ALA A 23 -37.82 -0.86 28.47
CA ALA A 23 -37.29 -0.61 27.22
C ALA A 23 -36.72 0.76 27.15
N THR A 24 -35.55 0.86 27.42
CA THR A 24 -34.90 2.05 27.01
C THR A 24 -34.75 1.99 25.51
N PRO A 25 -35.21 2.95 24.82
CA PRO A 25 -34.93 2.98 23.42
C PRO A 25 -33.45 3.09 23.27
N PHE A 26 -32.89 2.03 22.90
CA PHE A 26 -31.51 2.04 22.60
C PHE A 26 -31.34 2.72 21.28
N GLN A 27 -30.80 3.90 21.33
CA GLN A 27 -30.49 4.55 20.11
C GLN A 27 -29.27 3.91 19.54
N ALA A 28 -29.49 3.22 18.50
CA ALA A 28 -28.38 2.74 17.75
C ALA A 28 -27.67 3.93 17.17
N PHE A 29 -26.54 4.25 17.72
CA PHE A 29 -25.67 5.12 17.02
C PHE A 29 -25.19 4.38 15.82
N ALA A 30 -25.56 4.84 14.69
CA ALA A 30 -24.86 4.45 13.50
C ALA A 30 -23.43 4.95 13.67
N GLU A 31 -22.56 4.06 14.02
CA GLU A 31 -21.19 4.39 14.00
C GLU A 31 -20.84 4.78 12.57
N PRO A 32 -20.20 5.91 12.39
CA PRO A 32 -19.68 6.17 11.08
C PRO A 32 -18.79 4.99 10.73
N SER A 33 -19.20 4.27 9.74
CA SER A 33 -18.30 3.29 9.20
C SER A 33 -17.11 4.08 8.71
N THR A 34 -16.15 4.19 9.56
CA THR A 34 -14.84 4.52 9.07
C THR A 34 -14.55 3.39 8.11
N THR A 35 -14.62 3.71 6.87
CA THR A 35 -14.01 2.89 5.88
C THR A 35 -12.54 2.87 6.27
N GLU A 36 -12.19 1.89 7.08
CA GLU A 36 -10.79 1.63 7.23
C GLU A 36 -10.34 1.25 5.85
N THR A 37 -9.79 2.23 5.18
CA THR A 37 -8.96 1.95 4.06
C THR A 37 -7.85 1.10 4.64
N SER A 38 -8.04 -0.18 4.59
CA SER A 38 -6.99 -1.13 4.89
C SER A 38 -5.76 -0.58 4.20
N PRO A 39 -4.69 -0.32 4.94
CA PRO A 39 -3.48 0.13 4.29
C PRO A 39 -3.13 -0.98 3.30
N SER A 40 -3.41 -0.68 2.07
CA SER A 40 -2.99 -1.50 0.97
C SER A 40 -1.51 -1.77 1.20
N GLN A 41 -1.16 -3.02 1.40
CA GLN A 41 0.22 -3.38 1.67
C GLN A 41 1.06 -2.90 0.51
N LYS A 42 1.87 -1.90 0.77
CA LYS A 42 2.77 -1.40 -0.26
C LYS A 42 3.88 -2.38 -0.50
N ILE A 43 4.29 -2.49 -1.74
CA ILE A 43 5.44 -3.32 -2.10
C ILE A 43 6.68 -2.45 -2.21
N LYS A 44 7.82 -3.04 -1.90
CA LYS A 44 9.11 -2.37 -2.05
C LYS A 44 9.63 -2.62 -3.45
N VAL A 45 9.76 -1.56 -4.22
CA VAL A 45 10.30 -1.63 -5.58
C VAL A 45 11.71 -1.10 -5.54
N THR A 46 12.63 -1.84 -6.13
CA THR A 46 14.02 -1.41 -6.28
C THR A 46 14.40 -1.51 -7.75
N GLY A 47 15.35 -0.70 -8.13
CA GLY A 47 15.82 -0.76 -9.52
C GLY A 47 16.98 0.15 -9.77
N VAL A 48 17.46 0.08 -11.00
CA VAL A 48 18.55 0.91 -11.49
C VAL A 48 18.06 1.64 -12.73
N VAL A 49 18.35 2.93 -12.82
CA VAL A 49 18.04 3.74 -13.98
C VAL A 49 19.36 4.05 -14.70
N GLU A 50 19.40 3.71 -15.97
CA GLU A 50 20.58 3.94 -16.80
C GLU A 50 20.19 4.65 -18.10
N ASP A 51 21.16 5.24 -18.76
CA ASP A 51 20.99 5.75 -20.11
C ASP A 51 22.19 5.29 -20.95
N ALA A 52 22.35 5.86 -22.13
CA ALA A 52 23.44 5.48 -23.03
C ALA A 52 24.83 5.79 -22.45
N GLU A 53 24.88 6.66 -21.46
CA GLU A 53 26.15 7.09 -20.86
C GLU A 53 26.43 6.37 -19.52
N GLY A 54 25.47 5.66 -18.97
CA GLY A 54 25.64 4.93 -17.72
C GLY A 54 24.52 5.21 -16.71
N PRO A 55 24.79 4.99 -15.42
CA PRO A 55 23.79 5.22 -14.39
C PRO A 55 23.32 6.66 -14.34
N VAL A 56 22.02 6.86 -14.24
CA VAL A 56 21.44 8.20 -14.20
C VAL A 56 21.24 8.62 -12.75
N ILE A 57 21.90 9.71 -12.38
CA ILE A 57 21.85 10.28 -11.03
C ILE A 57 20.75 11.34 -10.98
N GLY A 58 19.89 11.24 -9.95
CA GLY A 58 18.85 12.26 -9.78
C GLY A 58 17.64 12.11 -10.68
N ALA A 59 17.47 10.95 -11.32
CA ALA A 59 16.27 10.69 -12.07
C ALA A 59 15.07 10.59 -11.11
N SER A 60 13.94 11.16 -11.51
CA SER A 60 12.75 11.15 -10.70
C SER A 60 11.96 9.88 -10.97
N VAL A 61 11.63 9.14 -9.91
CA VAL A 61 10.82 7.93 -9.99
C VAL A 61 9.57 8.20 -9.16
N MET A 62 8.41 8.24 -9.79
CA MET A 62 7.16 8.55 -9.11
C MET A 62 6.11 7.48 -9.36
N GLU A 63 5.32 7.23 -8.33
CA GLU A 63 4.13 6.38 -8.49
C GLU A 63 3.07 7.20 -9.21
N LYS A 64 2.66 6.74 -10.38
CA LYS A 64 1.70 7.47 -11.21
C LYS A 64 0.39 7.67 -10.48
N GLY A 65 -0.12 8.89 -10.53
CA GLY A 65 -1.38 9.23 -9.87
C GLY A 65 -1.26 9.60 -8.40
N THR A 66 -0.04 9.64 -7.86
CA THR A 66 0.19 10.01 -6.47
C THR A 66 1.36 10.99 -6.36
N ASN A 67 1.58 11.49 -5.15
CA ASN A 67 2.75 12.32 -4.88
C ASN A 67 3.92 11.51 -4.29
N ASN A 68 3.80 10.19 -4.33
CA ASN A 68 4.80 9.30 -3.78
C ASN A 68 5.92 9.08 -4.79
N GLY A 69 7.14 9.45 -4.44
CA GLY A 69 8.27 9.32 -5.36
C GLY A 69 9.60 9.36 -4.67
N THR A 70 10.63 9.11 -5.45
CA THR A 70 12.02 9.17 -5.00
C THR A 70 12.91 9.60 -6.16
N VAL A 71 14.21 9.74 -5.89
CA VAL A 71 15.20 10.03 -6.92
C VAL A 71 16.30 8.98 -6.87
N THR A 72 16.97 8.78 -8.00
CA THR A 72 18.09 7.83 -8.06
C THR A 72 19.33 8.39 -7.38
N ASP A 73 20.13 7.48 -6.85
CA ASP A 73 21.39 7.83 -6.17
C ASP A 73 22.56 7.90 -7.16
N LEU A 74 23.78 7.95 -6.60
CA LEU A 74 25.00 8.08 -7.41
C LEU A 74 25.26 6.90 -8.34
N ASP A 75 24.68 5.76 -8.03
CA ASP A 75 24.80 4.56 -8.84
C ASP A 75 23.56 4.32 -9.71
N GLY A 76 22.64 5.27 -9.74
CA GLY A 76 21.39 5.13 -10.48
C GLY A 76 20.34 4.25 -9.79
N ASN A 77 20.59 3.82 -8.56
CA ASN A 77 19.66 2.97 -7.84
C ASN A 77 18.52 3.76 -7.22
N PHE A 78 17.37 3.15 -7.15
CA PHE A 78 16.24 3.73 -6.42
C PHE A 78 15.52 2.66 -5.61
N THR A 79 14.86 3.11 -4.57
CA THR A 79 13.97 2.27 -3.75
C THR A 79 12.73 3.09 -3.44
N LEU A 80 11.56 2.51 -3.69
CA LEU A 80 10.28 3.18 -3.48
C LEU A 80 9.23 2.19 -3.02
N MET A 81 8.44 2.58 -2.02
CA MET A 81 7.29 1.80 -1.58
C MET A 81 6.07 2.27 -2.34
N VAL A 82 5.43 1.38 -3.08
CA VAL A 82 4.28 1.70 -3.93
C VAL A 82 3.16 0.70 -3.74
N SER A 83 1.98 1.06 -4.20
CA SER A 83 0.84 0.15 -4.17
C SER A 83 1.06 -1.01 -5.15
N PRO A 84 0.59 -2.21 -4.82
CA PRO A 84 0.72 -3.34 -5.73
C PRO A 84 0.06 -3.04 -7.08
N GLY A 85 0.76 -3.33 -8.15
CA GLY A 85 0.26 -3.08 -9.50
C GLY A 85 0.35 -1.62 -9.95
N ALA A 86 0.99 -0.76 -9.17
CA ALA A 86 1.16 0.64 -9.54
C ALA A 86 2.05 0.79 -10.77
N THR A 87 1.88 1.91 -11.45
CA THR A 87 2.76 2.27 -12.57
C THR A 87 3.74 3.32 -12.09
N LEU A 88 5.00 3.12 -12.39
CA LEU A 88 6.06 4.09 -12.06
C LEU A 88 6.34 4.95 -13.27
N LYS A 89 6.43 6.24 -13.04
CA LYS A 89 6.84 7.18 -14.08
C LYS A 89 8.26 7.64 -13.75
N ILE A 90 9.18 7.37 -14.64
CA ILE A 90 10.57 7.75 -14.49
C ILE A 90 10.88 8.88 -15.47
N SER A 91 11.46 9.95 -14.97
CA SER A 91 11.80 11.10 -15.79
C SER A 91 13.14 11.67 -15.38
N TYR A 92 13.84 12.23 -16.37
CA TYR A 92 15.13 12.86 -16.16
C TYR A 92 15.30 13.98 -17.18
N VAL A 93 16.07 15.00 -16.80
CA VAL A 93 16.33 16.15 -17.69
C VAL A 93 17.07 15.67 -18.92
N GLY A 94 16.55 15.97 -20.09
CA GLY A 94 17.16 15.55 -21.36
C GLY A 94 16.76 14.17 -21.84
N SER A 95 15.90 13.48 -21.10
CA SER A 95 15.40 12.16 -21.48
C SER A 95 13.88 12.17 -21.53
N GLU A 96 13.32 11.30 -22.35
CA GLU A 96 11.89 11.17 -22.37
C GLU A 96 11.39 10.37 -21.17
N PRO A 97 10.28 10.81 -20.57
CA PRO A 97 9.73 10.06 -19.44
C PRO A 97 9.18 8.73 -19.90
N ILE A 98 9.41 7.69 -19.12
CA ILE A 98 8.89 6.37 -19.41
C ILE A 98 8.03 5.89 -18.25
N GLU A 99 7.14 4.98 -18.56
CA GLU A 99 6.27 4.37 -17.55
C GLU A 99 6.50 2.87 -17.53
N VAL A 100 6.68 2.33 -16.34
CA VAL A 100 6.89 0.91 -16.15
C VAL A 100 6.02 0.42 -15.01
N LYS A 101 5.63 -0.85 -15.07
CA LYS A 101 4.81 -1.42 -14.02
C LYS A 101 5.68 -1.81 -12.84
N ALA A 102 5.24 -1.47 -11.65
CA ALA A 102 5.97 -1.79 -10.43
C ALA A 102 5.97 -3.29 -10.19
N THR A 103 7.14 -3.84 -9.88
CA THR A 103 7.30 -5.24 -9.52
C THR A 103 8.19 -5.33 -8.29
N GLU A 104 8.09 -6.44 -7.58
CA GLU A 104 8.94 -6.66 -6.40
C GLU A 104 10.35 -7.08 -6.79
N ALA A 105 10.56 -7.49 -8.03
CA ALA A 105 11.87 -7.86 -8.51
C ALA A 105 12.68 -6.64 -8.87
N PRO A 106 14.01 -6.68 -8.73
CA PRO A 106 14.84 -5.55 -9.15
C PRO A 106 14.61 -5.23 -10.62
N MET A 107 14.42 -3.96 -10.90
CA MET A 107 14.11 -3.49 -12.25
C MET A 107 15.29 -2.77 -12.86
N LYS A 108 15.53 -3.02 -14.13
CA LYS A 108 16.50 -2.26 -14.87
C LYS A 108 15.76 -1.39 -15.87
N ILE A 109 15.97 -0.10 -15.76
CA ILE A 109 15.26 0.89 -16.57
C ILE A 109 16.28 1.63 -17.42
N THR A 110 16.06 1.66 -18.72
CA THR A 110 16.91 2.39 -19.63
C THR A 110 16.17 3.60 -20.17
N LEU A 111 16.72 4.79 -19.99
CA LEU A 111 16.17 6.02 -20.52
C LEU A 111 16.77 6.31 -21.88
N GLU A 112 15.94 6.80 -22.77
CA GLU A 112 16.41 7.24 -24.08
C GLU A 112 16.48 8.75 -24.08
N GLN A 113 17.54 9.27 -24.70
CA GLN A 113 17.68 10.70 -24.80
C GLN A 113 16.65 11.27 -25.76
N SER A 114 16.05 12.36 -25.33
CA SER A 114 15.13 13.09 -26.19
C SER A 114 15.93 13.84 -27.22
N THR A 115 15.62 13.59 -28.44
CA THR A 115 16.28 14.33 -29.54
C THR A 115 15.53 15.62 -29.86
#